data_d51fda38889dbf7e4719054e8f0ca1f1
#
_entry.id   d51fda38889dbf7e4719054e8f0ca1f1
#
_cell.length_a   1.000
_cell.length_b   1.000
_cell.length_c   1.000
_cell.angle_alpha   90.00
_cell.angle_beta   90.00
_cell.angle_gamma   90.00
#
_symmetry.space_group_name_H-M   'P 1'
#
loop_
_entity.id
_entity.type
_entity.pdbx_description
1 polymer ?
#
loop_
_entity_poly.entity_id
_entity_poly.type
_entity_poly.pdbx_seq_one_letter_code
_entity_poly.pdbx_strand_id
1 'polypeptide(L)'
;MKIVNKKKFIRSISILVLILISLIIFSKNTYSNVEITYREDYIYSGDTLWSISKNEIENNKYFKNKNIRQVINELKRINDLSESNLEVGKKIKIPIYK
;
A
#
# COMPACT_ATOMS: atom_id res chain seq x y z
N MET A 1 -1.21 -30.46 43.04
CA MET A 1 -1.30 -29.05 43.41
C MET A 1 -2.74 -28.60 43.46
N LYS A 2 -3.14 -28.04 44.58
CA LYS A 2 -4.48 -27.53 44.71
C LYS A 2 -4.56 -26.10 44.16
N ILE A 3 -5.46 -25.89 43.25
CA ILE A 3 -5.76 -24.54 42.79
C ILE A 3 -6.65 -23.91 43.86
N VAL A 4 -6.07 -23.08 44.68
CA VAL A 4 -6.76 -22.45 45.81
C VAL A 4 -7.66 -21.33 45.36
N ASN A 5 -7.39 -20.70 44.21
CA ASN A 5 -8.18 -19.57 43.71
C ASN A 5 -8.43 -19.67 42.22
N LYS A 6 -9.50 -20.36 41.85
CA LYS A 6 -9.96 -20.39 40.44
C LYS A 6 -10.31 -18.98 39.92
N LYS A 7 -10.90 -18.18 40.78
CA LYS A 7 -11.27 -16.76 40.43
C LYS A 7 -10.04 -15.94 40.09
N LYS A 8 -8.95 -16.10 40.84
CA LYS A 8 -7.71 -15.38 40.60
C LYS A 8 -7.02 -15.84 39.32
N PHE A 9 -7.08 -17.14 39.05
CA PHE A 9 -6.53 -17.73 37.83
C PHE A 9 -7.27 -17.27 36.58
N ILE A 10 -8.61 -17.31 36.61
CA ILE A 10 -9.47 -16.83 35.53
C ILE A 10 -9.27 -15.34 35.28
N ARG A 11 -9.14 -14.55 36.33
CA ARG A 11 -8.88 -13.13 36.27
C ARG A 11 -7.56 -12.81 35.58
N SER A 12 -6.52 -13.56 35.91
CA SER A 12 -5.21 -13.40 35.30
C SER A 12 -5.22 -13.73 33.81
N ILE A 13 -5.85 -14.83 33.41
CA ILE A 13 -6.00 -15.21 32.01
C ILE A 13 -6.84 -14.20 31.24
N SER A 14 -7.91 -13.69 31.85
CA SER A 14 -8.77 -12.69 31.22
C SER A 14 -8.01 -11.42 30.90
N ILE A 15 -7.17 -10.95 31.79
CA ILE A 15 -6.33 -9.77 31.57
C ILE A 15 -5.34 -10.02 30.43
N LEU A 16 -4.72 -11.18 30.38
CA LEU A 16 -3.78 -11.54 29.33
C LEU A 16 -4.46 -11.56 27.96
N VAL A 17 -5.64 -12.15 27.86
CA VAL A 17 -6.44 -12.21 26.63
C VAL A 17 -6.83 -10.79 26.17
N LEU A 18 -7.24 -9.92 27.09
CA LEU A 18 -7.56 -8.53 26.78
C LEU A 18 -6.35 -7.77 26.22
N ILE A 19 -5.17 -8.00 26.77
CA ILE A 19 -3.94 -7.38 26.27
C ILE A 19 -3.64 -7.86 24.85
N LEU A 20 -3.77 -9.15 24.57
CA LEU A 20 -3.54 -9.72 23.25
C LEU A 20 -4.52 -9.16 22.21
N ILE A 21 -5.78 -9.07 22.55
CA ILE A 21 -6.82 -8.49 21.69
C ILE A 21 -6.53 -7.02 21.41
N SER A 22 -6.12 -6.28 22.42
CA SER A 22 -5.76 -4.88 22.30
C SER A 22 -4.57 -4.68 21.35
N LEU A 23 -3.55 -5.52 21.43
CA LEU A 23 -2.41 -5.45 20.52
C LEU A 23 -2.80 -5.73 19.07
N ILE A 24 -3.68 -6.68 18.84
CA ILE A 24 -4.16 -7.00 17.49
C ILE A 24 -4.95 -5.83 16.91
N ILE A 25 -5.85 -5.24 17.68
CA ILE A 25 -6.65 -4.09 17.24
C ILE A 25 -5.76 -2.89 16.95
N PHE A 26 -4.79 -2.62 17.81
CA PHE A 26 -3.86 -1.52 17.64
C PHE A 26 -2.99 -1.70 16.40
N SER A 27 -2.55 -2.91 16.12
CA SER A 27 -1.79 -3.26 14.93
C SER A 27 -2.57 -3.00 13.64
N LYS A 28 -3.85 -3.38 13.61
CA LYS A 28 -4.72 -3.12 12.45
C LYS A 28 -4.92 -1.63 12.19
N ASN A 29 -5.08 -0.85 13.22
CA ASN A 29 -5.27 0.60 13.09
C ASN A 29 -4.04 1.30 12.50
N THR A 30 -2.86 0.76 12.73
CA THR A 30 -1.62 1.32 12.18
C THR A 30 -1.55 1.18 10.66
N TYR A 31 -2.16 0.16 10.07
CA TYR A 31 -2.15 -0.09 8.63
C TYR A 31 -3.29 0.61 7.88
N SER A 32 -4.31 1.10 8.57
CA SER A 32 -5.51 1.64 7.92
C SER A 32 -5.44 3.12 7.57
N ASN A 33 -4.33 3.81 7.87
CA ASN A 33 -4.23 5.26 7.71
C ASN A 33 -3.73 5.70 6.33
N VAL A 34 -3.37 4.78 5.44
CA VAL A 34 -2.86 5.11 4.12
C VAL A 34 -3.87 4.64 3.08
N GLU A 35 -4.59 5.58 2.50
CA GLU A 35 -5.51 5.32 1.40
C GLU A 35 -4.82 5.65 0.09
N ILE A 36 -5.01 4.78 -0.90
CA ILE A 36 -4.47 4.94 -2.23
C ILE A 36 -5.62 5.17 -3.19
N THR A 37 -5.48 6.16 -4.04
CA THR A 37 -6.39 6.41 -5.14
C THR A 37 -5.59 6.45 -6.44
N TYR A 38 -6.27 6.57 -7.58
CA TYR A 38 -5.63 6.58 -8.87
C TYR A 38 -5.92 7.90 -9.59
N ARG A 39 -4.86 8.54 -10.09
CA ARG A 39 -4.96 9.68 -10.97
C ARG A 39 -4.96 9.17 -12.41
N GLU A 40 -5.81 9.71 -13.26
CA GLU A 40 -5.82 9.40 -14.69
C GLU A 40 -5.19 10.54 -15.46
N ASP A 41 -4.14 10.24 -16.21
CA ASP A 41 -3.46 11.18 -17.08
C ASP A 41 -3.52 10.68 -18.52
N TYR A 42 -3.46 11.62 -19.47
CA TYR A 42 -3.38 11.25 -20.89
C TYR A 42 -1.94 10.98 -21.29
N ILE A 43 -1.78 10.06 -22.23
CA ILE A 43 -0.47 9.76 -22.83
C ILE A 43 -0.28 10.68 -24.02
N TYR A 44 0.81 11.44 -24.00
CA TYR A 44 1.18 12.36 -25.07
C TYR A 44 2.27 11.75 -25.95
N SER A 45 2.40 12.32 -27.17
CA SER A 45 3.45 11.90 -28.08
C SER A 45 4.84 12.09 -27.44
N GLY A 46 5.66 11.06 -27.52
CA GLY A 46 6.99 11.04 -26.91
C GLY A 46 7.04 10.49 -25.49
N ASP A 47 5.90 10.23 -24.85
CA ASP A 47 5.85 9.63 -23.52
C ASP A 47 6.27 8.16 -23.59
N THR A 48 7.07 7.76 -22.60
CA THR A 48 7.45 6.37 -22.40
C THR A 48 7.17 5.99 -20.95
N LEU A 49 7.05 4.69 -20.66
CA LEU A 49 6.91 4.24 -19.28
C LEU A 49 8.12 4.67 -18.44
N TRP A 50 9.30 4.70 -19.03
CA TRP A 50 10.50 5.16 -18.34
C TRP A 50 10.41 6.66 -17.95
N SER A 51 10.03 7.51 -18.91
CA SER A 51 9.92 8.96 -18.65
C SER A 51 8.81 9.28 -17.66
N ILE A 52 7.66 8.63 -17.77
CA ILE A 52 6.55 8.76 -16.83
C ILE A 52 6.98 8.30 -15.44
N SER A 53 7.63 7.14 -15.34
CA SER A 53 8.08 6.59 -14.06
C SER A 53 9.12 7.51 -13.40
N LYS A 54 10.06 8.03 -14.15
CA LYS A 54 11.06 8.96 -13.63
C LYS A 54 10.40 10.22 -13.07
N ASN A 55 9.46 10.78 -13.78
CA ASN A 55 8.72 11.96 -13.34
C ASN A 55 7.92 11.68 -12.07
N GLU A 56 7.29 10.51 -11.98
CA GLU A 56 6.50 10.13 -10.81
C GLU A 56 7.39 9.87 -9.58
N ILE A 57 8.56 9.31 -9.74
CA ILE A 57 9.51 9.16 -8.63
C ILE A 57 9.87 10.52 -8.03
N GLU A 58 10.04 11.52 -8.86
CA GLU A 58 10.41 12.87 -8.42
C GLU A 58 9.24 13.64 -7.79
N ASN A 59 8.02 13.44 -8.29
CA ASN A 59 6.87 14.30 -7.97
C ASN A 59 5.73 13.61 -7.23
N ASN A 60 5.76 12.28 -7.10
CA ASN A 60 4.69 11.51 -6.51
C ASN A 60 5.16 10.84 -5.23
N LYS A 61 4.55 11.19 -4.11
CA LYS A 61 4.92 10.65 -2.80
C LYS A 61 4.78 9.12 -2.73
N TYR A 62 3.83 8.56 -3.48
CA TYR A 62 3.64 7.11 -3.52
C TYR A 62 4.87 6.38 -4.04
N PHE A 63 5.56 6.95 -5.03
CA PHE A 63 6.73 6.34 -5.65
C PHE A 63 8.06 6.87 -5.09
N LYS A 64 8.02 7.72 -4.09
CA LYS A 64 9.24 8.26 -3.48
C LYS A 64 10.10 7.12 -2.92
N ASN A 65 11.40 7.15 -3.20
CA ASN A 65 12.39 6.16 -2.78
C ASN A 65 12.25 4.78 -3.43
N LYS A 66 11.40 4.64 -4.44
CA LYS A 66 11.35 3.42 -5.25
C LYS A 66 12.28 3.54 -6.45
N ASN A 67 12.82 2.41 -6.92
CA ASN A 67 13.63 2.44 -8.12
C ASN A 67 12.74 2.43 -9.37
N ILE A 68 13.31 2.89 -10.49
CA ILE A 68 12.54 3.08 -11.73
C ILE A 68 11.95 1.77 -12.26
N ARG A 69 12.65 0.67 -12.11
CA ARG A 69 12.16 -0.64 -12.57
C ARG A 69 10.92 -1.08 -11.79
N GLN A 70 10.91 -0.87 -10.48
CA GLN A 70 9.75 -1.16 -9.64
C GLN A 70 8.55 -0.33 -10.04
N VAL A 71 8.76 0.96 -10.34
CA VAL A 71 7.69 1.87 -10.75
C VAL A 71 7.12 1.46 -12.10
N ILE A 72 7.98 1.14 -13.06
CA ILE A 72 7.56 0.67 -14.39
C ILE A 72 6.72 -0.60 -14.27
N ASN A 73 7.17 -1.57 -13.48
CA ASN A 73 6.45 -2.83 -13.29
C ASN A 73 5.09 -2.61 -12.63
N GLU A 74 5.02 -1.72 -11.66
CA GLU A 74 3.76 -1.40 -10.99
C GLU A 74 2.77 -0.70 -11.92
N LEU A 75 3.24 0.26 -12.72
CA LEU A 75 2.39 0.94 -13.71
C LEU A 75 1.90 -0.02 -14.78
N LYS A 76 2.73 -0.95 -15.23
CA LYS A 76 2.30 -2.01 -16.16
C LYS A 76 1.19 -2.87 -15.56
N ARG A 77 1.34 -3.27 -14.32
CA ARG A 77 0.37 -4.11 -13.63
C ARG A 77 -0.96 -3.38 -13.44
N ILE A 78 -0.92 -2.14 -13.00
CA ILE A 78 -2.12 -1.33 -12.74
C ILE A 78 -2.90 -1.07 -14.02
N ASN A 79 -2.18 -0.85 -15.13
CA ASN A 79 -2.79 -0.49 -16.41
C ASN A 79 -2.94 -1.67 -17.37
N ASP A 80 -2.64 -2.86 -16.90
CA ASP A 80 -2.73 -4.09 -17.70
C ASP A 80 -1.94 -4.00 -19.02
N LEU A 81 -0.71 -3.50 -18.92
CA LEU A 81 0.18 -3.36 -20.05
C LEU A 81 1.14 -4.55 -20.12
N SER A 82 1.15 -5.25 -21.26
CA SER A 82 2.05 -6.38 -21.49
C SER A 82 3.43 -5.93 -21.97
N GLU A 83 3.51 -4.76 -22.59
CA GLU A 83 4.75 -4.19 -23.13
C GLU A 83 4.90 -2.73 -22.71
N SER A 84 6.13 -2.20 -22.92
CA SER A 84 6.44 -0.81 -22.57
C SER A 84 5.83 0.22 -23.53
N ASN A 85 5.16 -0.24 -24.57
CA ASN A 85 4.60 0.63 -25.60
C ASN A 85 3.30 1.27 -25.12
N LEU A 86 3.31 2.59 -25.10
CA LEU A 86 2.14 3.39 -24.75
C LEU A 86 1.44 3.88 -26.00
N GLU A 87 0.12 3.91 -25.95
CA GLU A 87 -0.70 4.47 -27.04
C GLU A 87 -1.05 5.94 -26.73
N VAL A 88 -0.66 6.83 -27.62
CA VAL A 88 -0.93 8.27 -27.51
C VAL A 88 -2.45 8.50 -27.51
N GLY A 89 -2.90 9.37 -26.62
CA GLY A 89 -4.32 9.71 -26.48
C GLY A 89 -5.10 8.82 -25.52
N LYS A 90 -4.52 7.70 -25.07
CA LYS A 90 -5.13 6.87 -24.03
C LYS A 90 -4.81 7.39 -22.64
N LYS A 91 -5.62 7.00 -21.67
CA LYS A 91 -5.41 7.34 -20.27
C LYS A 91 -4.56 6.31 -19.58
N ILE A 92 -3.68 6.75 -18.70
CA ILE A 92 -2.89 5.91 -17.82
C ILE A 92 -3.28 6.20 -16.37
N LYS A 93 -3.46 5.15 -15.58
CA LYS A 93 -3.76 5.25 -14.15
C LYS A 93 -2.47 5.25 -13.36
N ILE A 94 -2.32 6.22 -12.47
CA ILE A 94 -1.15 6.38 -11.63
C ILE A 94 -1.59 6.39 -10.18
N PRO A 95 -1.05 5.50 -9.32
CA PRO A 95 -1.43 5.47 -7.91
C PRO A 95 -0.88 6.69 -7.18
N ILE A 96 -1.70 7.28 -6.35
CA ILE A 96 -1.33 8.40 -5.50
C ILE A 96 -1.90 8.18 -4.10
N TYR A 97 -1.31 8.82 -3.11
CA TYR A 97 -1.90 8.89 -1.79
C TYR A 97 -3.07 9.86 -1.81
N LYS A 98 -4.13 9.43 -1.18
CA LYS A 98 -5.34 10.23 -1.09
C LYS A 98 -5.18 11.39 -0.10
#